data_9c2b6ac9873bae8c97827575c3fd3c49
#
_entry.id   9c2b6ac9873bae8c97827575c3fd3c49
#
_cell.length_a   1.000
_cell.length_b   1.000
_cell.length_c   1.000
_cell.angle_alpha   90.00
_cell.angle_beta   90.00
_cell.angle_gamma   90.00
#
_symmetry.space_group_name_H-M   'P 1'
#
loop_
_entity.id
_entity.type
_entity.pdbx_description
1 polymer ?
#
loop_
_entity_poly.entity_id
_entity_poly.type
_entity_poly.pdbx_seq_one_letter_code
_entity_poly.pdbx_strand_id
1 'polypeptide(L)'
;MFIALEGIDGCGKTTLAGALAKKGFHVTREPYLSLTKKVVAGTKNNEARELAFYVDRLYHLEKVIIPKLKTGVITDRYKYSQIAYAYARYSGGEMYEKVESLNHNLLEPDLVLFLDIEPEEALRRKPSMVVDAKPYRKTYPNPRAFFSVIRKKYLDLEGDNWKRIDAEKNREKILEEALKSIYILGLTD
;
A
#
# COMPACT_ATOMS: atom_id res chain seq x y z
N MET A 1 -14.33 5.38 -10.70
CA MET A 1 -12.94 4.87 -10.81
C MET A 1 -12.26 4.91 -9.46
N PHE A 2 -11.70 3.77 -9.03
CA PHE A 2 -10.97 3.65 -7.76
C PHE A 2 -9.56 3.08 -8.02
N ILE A 3 -8.51 3.82 -7.63
CA ILE A 3 -7.11 3.44 -7.85
C ILE A 3 -6.38 3.33 -6.53
N ALA A 4 -5.57 2.28 -6.36
CA ALA A 4 -4.68 2.12 -5.22
C ALA A 4 -3.21 2.27 -5.63
N LEU A 5 -2.44 3.06 -4.87
CA LEU A 5 -0.99 3.12 -4.97
C LEU A 5 -0.38 2.15 -3.95
N GLU A 6 0.36 1.17 -4.41
CA GLU A 6 0.93 0.12 -3.57
C GLU A 6 2.45 -0.02 -3.74
N GLY A 7 3.10 -0.67 -2.79
CA GLY A 7 4.54 -0.89 -2.76
C GLY A 7 5.14 -0.72 -1.37
N ILE A 8 6.40 -1.11 -1.20
CA ILE A 8 7.10 -1.00 0.07
C ILE A 8 7.33 0.46 0.49
N ASP A 9 7.65 0.69 1.76
CA ASP A 9 8.08 2.02 2.20
C ASP A 9 9.28 2.50 1.38
N GLY A 10 9.40 3.81 1.18
CA GLY A 10 10.50 4.39 0.40
C GLY A 10 10.34 4.33 -1.13
N CYS A 11 9.36 3.59 -1.68
CA CYS A 11 9.17 3.49 -3.15
C CYS A 11 8.62 4.76 -3.81
N GLY A 12 8.13 5.76 -3.05
CA GLY A 12 7.70 7.04 -3.61
C GLY A 12 6.18 7.23 -3.75
N LYS A 13 5.33 6.36 -3.18
CA LYS A 13 3.86 6.49 -3.24
C LYS A 13 3.35 7.88 -2.89
N THR A 14 3.76 8.42 -1.74
CA THR A 14 3.31 9.75 -1.28
C THR A 14 3.76 10.88 -2.22
N THR A 15 4.91 10.72 -2.87
CA THR A 15 5.40 11.66 -3.88
C THR A 15 4.53 11.61 -5.13
N LEU A 16 4.22 10.41 -5.63
CA LEU A 16 3.34 10.22 -6.78
C LEU A 16 1.92 10.70 -6.46
N ALA A 17 1.39 10.35 -5.28
CA ALA A 17 0.09 10.81 -4.79
C ALA A 17 -0.02 12.34 -4.81
N GLY A 18 1.00 13.05 -4.30
CA GLY A 18 1.07 14.51 -4.34
C GLY A 18 1.15 15.08 -5.76
N ALA A 19 1.85 14.40 -6.68
CA ALA A 19 1.91 14.80 -8.08
C ALA A 19 0.56 14.62 -8.79
N LEU A 20 -0.14 13.51 -8.53
CA LEU A 20 -1.48 13.24 -9.06
C LEU A 20 -2.51 14.23 -8.51
N ALA A 21 -2.44 14.59 -7.22
CA ALA A 21 -3.28 15.62 -6.63
C ALA A 21 -3.12 16.98 -7.33
N LYS A 22 -1.89 17.36 -7.69
CA LYS A 22 -1.63 18.60 -8.48
C LYS A 22 -2.18 18.54 -9.91
N LYS A 23 -2.48 17.35 -10.43
CA LYS A 23 -3.15 17.13 -11.71
C LYS A 23 -4.68 17.11 -11.61
N GLY A 24 -5.22 17.36 -10.41
CA GLY A 24 -6.67 17.46 -10.18
C GLY A 24 -7.32 16.15 -9.70
N PHE A 25 -6.57 15.06 -9.50
CA PHE A 25 -7.13 13.84 -8.95
C PHE A 25 -7.46 13.98 -7.46
N HIS A 26 -8.59 13.39 -7.05
CA HIS A 26 -8.90 13.28 -5.63
C HIS A 26 -8.01 12.20 -5.00
N VAL A 27 -7.10 12.60 -4.12
CA VAL A 27 -6.14 11.69 -3.48
C VAL A 27 -6.41 11.60 -1.98
N THR A 28 -6.41 10.38 -1.48
CA THR A 28 -6.53 10.05 -0.05
C THR A 28 -5.44 9.07 0.38
N ARG A 29 -5.46 8.57 1.61
CA ARG A 29 -4.44 7.63 2.10
C ARG A 29 -4.91 6.78 3.27
N GLU A 30 -4.28 5.61 3.45
CA GLU A 30 -4.41 4.77 4.65
C GLU A 30 -3.10 4.75 5.48
N PRO A 31 -3.20 4.63 6.82
CA PRO A 31 -4.44 4.71 7.57
C PRO A 31 -5.06 6.11 7.49
N TYR A 32 -6.38 6.15 7.32
CA TYR A 32 -7.16 7.38 7.16
C TYR A 32 -7.36 8.10 8.50
N LEU A 33 -7.75 7.34 9.53
CA LEU A 33 -7.99 7.87 10.87
C LEU A 33 -6.69 8.08 11.64
N SER A 34 -6.55 9.22 12.28
CA SER A 34 -5.41 9.49 13.18
C SER A 34 -5.37 8.54 14.39
N LEU A 35 -6.55 8.07 14.83
CA LEU A 35 -6.67 7.10 15.93
C LEU A 35 -5.99 5.77 15.60
N THR A 36 -6.14 5.27 14.38
CA THR A 36 -5.51 4.02 13.93
C THR A 36 -3.99 4.07 14.11
N LYS A 37 -3.36 5.20 13.75
CA LYS A 37 -1.91 5.39 13.96
C LYS A 37 -1.52 5.29 15.43
N LYS A 38 -2.33 5.87 16.33
CA LYS A 38 -2.09 5.81 17.79
C LYS A 38 -2.24 4.38 18.32
N VAL A 39 -3.30 3.67 17.92
CA VAL A 39 -3.53 2.27 18.31
C VAL A 39 -2.38 1.39 17.85
N VAL A 40 -2.02 1.46 16.57
CA VAL A 40 -0.95 0.64 15.96
C VAL A 40 0.40 0.90 16.61
N ALA A 41 0.71 2.16 16.96
CA ALA A 41 1.96 2.50 17.64
C ALA A 41 1.98 2.07 19.11
N GLY A 42 0.83 2.05 19.79
CA GLY A 42 0.73 1.78 21.23
C GLY A 42 0.47 0.32 21.59
N THR A 43 -0.07 -0.48 20.67
CA THR A 43 -0.43 -1.87 20.98
C THR A 43 0.71 -2.87 20.76
N LYS A 44 0.83 -3.84 21.68
CA LYS A 44 1.65 -5.05 21.49
C LYS A 44 0.79 -6.25 21.02
N ASN A 45 -0.54 -6.10 21.01
CA ASN A 45 -1.45 -7.13 20.55
C ASN A 45 -1.54 -7.09 19.02
N ASN A 46 -1.15 -8.18 18.38
CA ASN A 46 -1.13 -8.28 16.92
C ASN A 46 -2.54 -8.21 16.32
N GLU A 47 -3.51 -8.87 16.93
CA GLU A 47 -4.89 -8.86 16.47
C GLU A 47 -5.52 -7.46 16.56
N ALA A 48 -5.31 -6.77 17.68
CA ALA A 48 -5.76 -5.38 17.84
C ALA A 48 -5.13 -4.44 16.77
N ARG A 49 -3.86 -4.67 16.41
CA ARG A 49 -3.19 -3.93 15.34
C ARG A 49 -3.86 -4.15 14.00
N GLU A 50 -4.07 -5.40 13.62
CA GLU A 50 -4.61 -5.72 12.29
C GLU A 50 -6.10 -5.35 12.19
N LEU A 51 -6.86 -5.51 13.26
CA LEU A 51 -8.25 -5.04 13.32
C LEU A 51 -8.34 -3.51 13.24
N ALA A 52 -7.41 -2.78 13.84
CA ALA A 52 -7.39 -1.32 13.73
C ALA A 52 -7.22 -0.85 12.27
N PHE A 53 -6.34 -1.50 11.49
CA PHE A 53 -6.21 -1.22 10.05
C PHE A 53 -7.48 -1.58 9.27
N TYR A 54 -8.11 -2.71 9.61
CA TYR A 54 -9.31 -3.15 8.93
C TYR A 54 -10.49 -2.21 9.18
N VAL A 55 -10.73 -1.81 10.43
CA VAL A 55 -11.80 -0.85 10.81
C VAL A 55 -11.55 0.51 10.15
N ASP A 56 -10.30 0.99 10.15
CA ASP A 56 -9.90 2.22 9.46
C ASP A 56 -10.31 2.18 7.98
N ARG A 57 -10.03 1.07 7.32
CA ARG A 57 -10.35 0.85 5.90
C ARG A 57 -11.85 0.80 5.63
N LEU A 58 -12.62 0.11 6.46
CA LEU A 58 -14.08 0.10 6.34
C LEU A 58 -14.66 1.52 6.44
N TYR A 59 -14.17 2.28 7.42
CA TYR A 59 -14.58 3.68 7.59
C TYR A 59 -14.15 4.55 6.39
N HIS A 60 -12.93 4.37 5.91
CA HIS A 60 -12.39 5.08 4.75
C HIS A 60 -13.17 4.76 3.46
N LEU A 61 -13.53 3.48 3.25
CA LEU A 61 -14.40 3.06 2.15
C LEU A 61 -15.75 3.76 2.21
N GLU A 62 -16.43 3.71 3.36
CA GLU A 62 -17.76 4.30 3.52
C GLU A 62 -17.75 5.83 3.36
N LYS A 63 -16.80 6.51 3.98
CA LYS A 63 -16.84 7.99 4.08
C LYS A 63 -16.13 8.70 2.94
N VAL A 64 -15.22 8.05 2.23
CA VAL A 64 -14.40 8.72 1.20
C VAL A 64 -14.44 7.99 -0.13
N ILE A 65 -14.07 6.72 -0.17
CA ILE A 65 -13.84 6.03 -1.44
C ILE A 65 -15.17 5.83 -2.20
N ILE A 66 -16.16 5.20 -1.57
CA ILE A 66 -17.45 4.90 -2.21
C ILE A 66 -18.15 6.19 -2.71
N PRO A 67 -18.26 7.27 -1.91
CA PRO A 67 -18.85 8.53 -2.40
C PRO A 67 -18.12 9.15 -3.59
N LYS A 68 -16.84 8.82 -3.79
CA LYS A 68 -16.01 9.40 -4.86
C LYS A 68 -15.84 8.50 -6.09
N LEU A 69 -16.40 7.31 -6.11
CA LEU A 69 -16.24 6.38 -7.25
C LEU A 69 -16.62 7.01 -8.59
N LYS A 70 -17.70 7.80 -8.65
CA LYS A 70 -18.16 8.46 -9.88
C LYS A 70 -17.19 9.53 -10.40
N THR A 71 -16.51 10.24 -9.52
CA THR A 71 -15.57 11.32 -9.88
C THR A 71 -14.12 10.85 -9.93
N GLY A 72 -13.86 9.65 -9.46
CA GLY A 72 -12.53 9.06 -9.34
C GLY A 72 -11.84 9.38 -8.01
N VAL A 73 -11.18 8.38 -7.44
CA VAL A 73 -10.41 8.49 -6.20
C VAL A 73 -9.15 7.63 -6.25
N ILE A 74 -8.04 8.17 -5.75
CA ILE A 74 -6.75 7.49 -5.63
C ILE A 74 -6.40 7.40 -4.15
N THR A 75 -6.04 6.22 -3.66
CA THR A 75 -5.54 6.05 -2.29
C THR A 75 -4.06 5.71 -2.25
N ASP A 76 -3.29 6.39 -1.38
CA ASP A 76 -1.92 5.99 -1.01
C ASP A 76 -2.04 4.87 0.04
N ARG A 77 -1.88 3.63 -0.36
CA ARG A 77 -2.11 2.36 0.31
C ARG A 77 -3.59 1.94 0.36
N TYR A 78 -3.77 0.62 0.31
CA TYR A 78 -5.04 -0.05 0.49
C TYR A 78 -4.81 -1.45 1.10
N LYS A 79 -5.74 -2.38 0.90
CA LYS A 79 -5.73 -3.73 1.49
C LYS A 79 -4.46 -4.53 1.22
N TYR A 80 -3.84 -4.36 0.05
CA TYR A 80 -2.63 -5.08 -0.33
C TYR A 80 -1.42 -4.71 0.53
N SER A 81 -1.33 -3.44 0.98
CA SER A 81 -0.33 -3.04 1.97
C SER A 81 -0.47 -3.83 3.27
N GLN A 82 -1.69 -3.99 3.80
CA GLN A 82 -1.90 -4.76 5.02
C GLN A 82 -1.54 -6.23 4.82
N ILE A 83 -1.99 -6.85 3.73
CA ILE A 83 -1.72 -8.25 3.40
C ILE A 83 -0.22 -8.51 3.27
N ALA A 84 0.50 -7.71 2.46
CA ALA A 84 1.93 -7.90 2.23
C ALA A 84 2.77 -7.72 3.51
N TYR A 85 2.45 -6.70 4.31
CA TYR A 85 3.14 -6.47 5.57
C TYR A 85 2.78 -7.50 6.65
N ALA A 86 1.53 -7.98 6.71
CA ALA A 86 1.14 -9.04 7.63
C ALA A 86 1.85 -10.36 7.29
N TYR A 87 1.97 -10.70 6.01
CA TYR A 87 2.73 -11.87 5.58
C TYR A 87 4.16 -11.86 6.14
N ALA A 88 4.87 -10.75 5.99
CA ALA A 88 6.22 -10.62 6.52
C ALA A 88 6.25 -10.61 8.06
N ARG A 89 5.31 -9.91 8.72
CA ARG A 89 5.25 -9.84 10.19
C ARG A 89 5.02 -11.18 10.85
N TYR A 90 4.16 -12.00 10.27
CA TYR A 90 3.67 -13.24 10.87
C TYR A 90 4.17 -14.50 10.18
N SER A 91 5.09 -14.34 9.21
CA SER A 91 5.70 -15.46 8.45
C SER A 91 4.65 -16.37 7.80
N GLY A 92 3.56 -15.81 7.29
CA GLY A 92 2.49 -16.55 6.64
C GLY A 92 1.64 -17.42 7.58
N GLY A 93 1.72 -17.24 8.91
CA GLY A 93 0.95 -18.05 9.85
C GLY A 93 -0.50 -17.57 10.05
N GLU A 94 -1.19 -18.17 11.04
CA GLU A 94 -2.63 -17.96 11.33
C GLU A 94 -3.08 -16.49 11.33
N MET A 95 -2.27 -15.59 11.89
CA MET A 95 -2.61 -14.17 11.92
C MET A 95 -2.60 -13.55 10.50
N TYR A 96 -1.70 -13.99 9.61
CA TYR A 96 -1.72 -13.58 8.21
C TYR A 96 -2.98 -14.09 7.50
N GLU A 97 -3.38 -15.35 7.72
CA GLU A 97 -4.59 -15.94 7.12
C GLU A 97 -5.85 -15.18 7.57
N LYS A 98 -5.93 -14.77 8.85
CA LYS A 98 -7.00 -13.89 9.35
C LYS A 98 -7.02 -12.54 8.61
N VAL A 99 -5.85 -11.92 8.41
CA VAL A 99 -5.75 -10.64 7.69
C VAL A 99 -6.18 -10.80 6.23
N GLU A 100 -5.75 -11.85 5.57
CA GLU A 100 -6.12 -12.15 4.18
C GLU A 100 -7.63 -12.35 4.05
N SER A 101 -8.22 -13.16 4.92
CA SER A 101 -9.67 -13.42 4.98
C SER A 101 -10.49 -12.14 5.20
N LEU A 102 -10.09 -11.29 6.14
CA LEU A 102 -10.75 -10.00 6.39
C LEU A 102 -10.76 -9.09 5.16
N ASN A 103 -9.71 -9.14 4.35
CA ASN A 103 -9.54 -8.26 3.19
C ASN A 103 -10.11 -8.84 1.88
N HIS A 104 -10.52 -10.13 1.88
CA HIS A 104 -10.92 -10.84 0.66
C HIS A 104 -12.13 -10.20 -0.04
N ASN A 105 -13.16 -9.86 0.71
CA ASN A 105 -14.43 -9.35 0.16
C ASN A 105 -14.53 -7.82 0.12
N LEU A 106 -13.43 -7.11 0.31
CA LEU A 106 -13.44 -5.65 0.19
C LEU A 106 -13.49 -5.22 -1.27
N LEU A 107 -14.00 -4.01 -1.50
CA LEU A 107 -14.04 -3.39 -2.82
C LEU A 107 -12.68 -3.52 -3.51
N GLU A 108 -12.68 -4.03 -4.75
CA GLU A 108 -11.46 -4.09 -5.56
C GLU A 108 -11.19 -2.71 -6.21
N PRO A 109 -9.93 -2.26 -6.25
CA PRO A 109 -9.57 -1.13 -7.09
C PRO A 109 -9.75 -1.49 -8.58
N ASP A 110 -10.18 -0.52 -9.37
CA ASP A 110 -10.19 -0.66 -10.84
C ASP A 110 -8.75 -0.76 -11.39
N LEU A 111 -7.79 -0.13 -10.69
CA LEU A 111 -6.36 -0.18 -11.03
C LEU A 111 -5.49 -0.13 -9.77
N VAL A 112 -4.51 -1.02 -9.70
CA VAL A 112 -3.43 -0.95 -8.71
C VAL A 112 -2.15 -0.49 -9.39
N LEU A 113 -1.65 0.68 -9.02
CA LEU A 113 -0.32 1.16 -9.43
C LEU A 113 0.71 0.66 -8.41
N PHE A 114 1.41 -0.40 -8.76
CA PHE A 114 2.45 -0.99 -7.92
C PHE A 114 3.80 -0.36 -8.23
N LEU A 115 4.30 0.45 -7.29
CA LEU A 115 5.61 1.08 -7.36
C LEU A 115 6.66 0.06 -6.87
N ASP A 116 7.24 -0.66 -7.81
CA ASP A 116 8.25 -1.67 -7.55
C ASP A 116 9.65 -1.05 -7.41
N ILE A 117 10.35 -1.38 -6.34
CA ILE A 117 11.70 -0.87 -6.03
C ILE A 117 12.49 -1.95 -5.29
N GLU A 118 13.80 -1.99 -5.52
CA GLU A 118 14.68 -2.83 -4.74
C GLU A 118 14.74 -2.35 -3.27
N PRO A 119 14.66 -3.27 -2.28
CA PRO A 119 14.69 -2.91 -0.87
C PRO A 119 15.90 -2.09 -0.45
N GLU A 120 17.04 -2.28 -1.07
CA GLU A 120 18.27 -1.50 -0.81
C GLU A 120 18.08 -0.03 -1.19
N GLU A 121 17.53 0.22 -2.37
CA GLU A 121 17.27 1.57 -2.84
C GLU A 121 16.16 2.23 -2.01
N ALA A 122 15.12 1.48 -1.63
CA ALA A 122 14.09 1.97 -0.74
C ALA A 122 14.65 2.40 0.62
N LEU A 123 15.52 1.57 1.22
CA LEU A 123 16.22 1.88 2.49
C LEU A 123 17.14 3.09 2.36
N ARG A 124 17.81 3.25 1.22
CA ARG A 124 18.64 4.43 0.92
C ARG A 124 17.81 5.71 0.88
N ARG A 125 16.62 5.65 0.24
CA ARG A 125 15.68 6.80 0.17
C ARG A 125 15.01 7.15 1.48
N LYS A 126 14.73 6.13 2.31
CA LYS A 126 14.04 6.28 3.60
C LYS A 126 14.76 5.48 4.70
N PRO A 127 15.88 5.99 5.24
CA PRO A 127 16.66 5.27 6.27
C PRO A 127 15.86 4.95 7.55
N SER A 128 14.79 5.67 7.87
CA SER A 128 13.91 5.40 9.01
C SER A 128 13.26 4.01 8.97
N MET A 129 13.15 3.39 7.80
CA MET A 129 12.62 2.01 7.64
C MET A 129 13.43 0.97 8.45
N VAL A 130 14.69 1.25 8.74
CA VAL A 130 15.53 0.40 9.62
C VAL A 130 14.90 0.26 11.01
N VAL A 131 14.25 1.31 11.51
CA VAL A 131 13.56 1.29 12.80
C VAL A 131 12.30 0.44 12.72
N ASP A 132 11.56 0.51 11.62
CA ASP A 132 10.32 -0.25 11.40
C ASP A 132 10.60 -1.76 11.36
N ALA A 133 11.77 -2.18 10.86
CA ALA A 133 12.18 -3.57 10.81
C ALA A 133 12.75 -4.12 12.14
N LYS A 134 13.09 -3.26 13.12
CA LYS A 134 13.70 -3.68 14.41
C LYS A 134 12.91 -4.78 15.15
N PRO A 135 11.56 -4.71 15.26
CA PRO A 135 10.79 -5.74 15.96
C PRO A 135 10.94 -7.14 15.36
N TYR A 136 11.33 -7.24 14.08
CA TYR A 136 11.38 -8.49 13.31
C TYR A 136 12.79 -9.07 13.15
N ARG A 137 13.79 -8.53 13.87
CA ARG A 137 15.21 -9.00 13.80
C ARG A 137 15.42 -10.46 14.21
N LYS A 138 14.51 -11.03 14.98
CA LYS A 138 14.57 -12.45 15.33
C LYS A 138 14.24 -13.36 14.14
N THR A 139 13.39 -12.88 13.23
CA THR A 139 12.95 -13.61 12.05
C THR A 139 13.79 -13.26 10.82
N TYR A 140 14.21 -12.00 10.71
CA TYR A 140 14.96 -11.49 9.56
C TYR A 140 16.33 -10.95 9.99
N PRO A 141 17.43 -11.38 9.34
CA PRO A 141 18.78 -11.02 9.73
C PRO A 141 19.07 -9.52 9.61
N ASN A 142 18.36 -8.83 8.73
CA ASN A 142 18.51 -7.39 8.51
C ASN A 142 17.25 -6.79 7.90
N PRO A 143 17.12 -5.45 7.88
CA PRO A 143 15.96 -4.76 7.31
C PRO A 143 15.69 -5.08 5.83
N ARG A 144 16.76 -5.26 5.04
CA ARG A 144 16.62 -5.63 3.62
C ARG A 144 15.85 -6.95 3.47
N ALA A 145 16.22 -7.98 4.25
CA ALA A 145 15.53 -9.27 4.20
C ALA A 145 14.03 -9.15 4.52
N PHE A 146 13.65 -8.33 5.52
CA PHE A 146 12.25 -8.05 5.86
C PHE A 146 11.51 -7.41 4.68
N PHE A 147 12.06 -6.35 4.10
CA PHE A 147 11.40 -5.66 2.98
C PHE A 147 11.44 -6.46 1.67
N SER A 148 12.41 -7.35 1.49
CA SER A 148 12.42 -8.29 0.35
C SER A 148 11.26 -9.27 0.39
N VAL A 149 10.89 -9.74 1.57
CA VAL A 149 9.71 -10.61 1.75
C VAL A 149 8.43 -9.86 1.46
N ILE A 150 8.30 -8.59 1.91
CA ILE A 150 7.13 -7.76 1.62
C ILE A 150 7.03 -7.50 0.11
N ARG A 151 8.13 -7.11 -0.55
CA ARG A 151 8.16 -6.89 -2.01
C ARG A 151 7.75 -8.16 -2.76
N LYS A 152 8.32 -9.31 -2.39
CA LYS A 152 7.95 -10.60 -2.99
C LYS A 152 6.45 -10.86 -2.85
N LYS A 153 5.88 -10.62 -1.66
CA LYS A 153 4.43 -10.82 -1.46
C LYS A 153 3.59 -9.88 -2.34
N TYR A 154 4.02 -8.65 -2.60
CA TYR A 154 3.35 -7.78 -3.57
C TYR A 154 3.40 -8.37 -4.98
N LEU A 155 4.54 -8.91 -5.40
CA LEU A 155 4.69 -9.57 -6.70
C LEU A 155 3.77 -10.80 -6.83
N ASP A 156 3.60 -11.57 -5.73
CA ASP A 156 2.70 -12.73 -5.68
C ASP A 156 1.20 -12.32 -5.68
N LEU A 157 0.88 -11.06 -5.33
CA LEU A 157 -0.49 -10.52 -5.29
C LEU A 157 -0.90 -9.84 -6.60
N GLU A 158 0.02 -9.64 -7.54
CA GLU A 158 -0.30 -8.99 -8.82
C GLU A 158 -1.41 -9.72 -9.56
N GLY A 159 -2.41 -8.99 -10.00
CA GLY A 159 -3.52 -9.46 -10.82
C GLY A 159 -3.68 -8.64 -12.10
N ASP A 160 -4.72 -8.93 -12.87
CA ASP A 160 -4.95 -8.32 -14.19
C ASP A 160 -5.17 -6.80 -14.13
N ASN A 161 -5.68 -6.29 -12.99
CA ASN A 161 -5.89 -4.87 -12.74
C ASN A 161 -4.65 -4.17 -12.18
N TRP A 162 -3.47 -4.80 -12.22
CA TRP A 162 -2.23 -4.21 -11.72
C TRP A 162 -1.37 -3.64 -12.84
N LYS A 163 -0.78 -2.49 -12.56
CA LYS A 163 0.28 -1.89 -13.37
C LYS A 163 1.53 -1.73 -12.52
N ARG A 164 2.54 -2.54 -12.79
CA ARG A 164 3.87 -2.38 -12.19
C ARG A 164 4.58 -1.21 -12.82
N ILE A 165 5.10 -0.32 -11.99
CA ILE A 165 5.90 0.84 -12.37
C ILE A 165 7.27 0.71 -11.69
N ASP A 166 8.33 0.75 -12.47
CA ASP A 166 9.69 0.81 -11.95
C ASP A 166 9.90 2.14 -11.20
N ALA A 167 9.93 2.04 -9.87
CA ALA A 167 10.05 3.20 -8.98
C ALA A 167 11.50 3.70 -8.82
N GLU A 168 12.48 3.09 -9.50
CA GLU A 168 13.86 3.58 -9.55
C GLU A 168 14.05 4.65 -10.63
N LYS A 169 13.13 4.74 -11.57
CA LYS A 169 13.08 5.81 -12.56
C LYS A 169 12.94 7.20 -11.92
N ASN A 170 13.21 8.24 -12.72
CA ASN A 170 12.96 9.60 -12.27
C ASN A 170 11.46 9.87 -12.07
N ARG A 171 11.13 10.89 -11.27
CA ARG A 171 9.76 11.20 -10.85
C ARG A 171 8.82 11.54 -12.01
N GLU A 172 9.34 12.17 -13.03
CA GLU A 172 8.62 12.58 -14.24
C GLU A 172 8.16 11.35 -15.03
N LYS A 173 9.04 10.36 -15.22
CA LYS A 173 8.71 9.11 -15.91
C LYS A 173 7.71 8.26 -15.11
N ILE A 174 7.87 8.19 -13.79
CA ILE A 174 6.91 7.48 -12.92
C ILE A 174 5.52 8.12 -13.03
N LEU A 175 5.44 9.45 -12.99
CA LEU A 175 4.18 10.17 -13.15
C LEU A 175 3.57 9.97 -14.54
N GLU A 176 4.37 10.00 -15.59
CA GLU A 176 3.95 9.77 -16.97
C GLU A 176 3.35 8.36 -17.15
N GLU A 177 4.04 7.32 -16.65
CA GLU A 177 3.55 5.94 -16.72
C GLU A 177 2.26 5.75 -15.91
N ALA A 178 2.15 6.38 -14.73
CA ALA A 178 0.95 6.36 -13.91
C ALA A 178 -0.23 7.04 -14.64
N LEU A 179 -0.03 8.25 -15.18
CA LEU A 179 -1.06 8.97 -15.93
C LEU A 179 -1.51 8.20 -17.17
N LYS A 180 -0.58 7.63 -17.94
CA LYS A 180 -0.92 6.79 -19.09
C LYS A 180 -1.83 5.63 -18.70
N SER A 181 -1.53 4.94 -17.60
CA SER A 181 -2.33 3.81 -17.13
C SER A 181 -3.72 4.24 -16.66
N ILE A 182 -3.83 5.39 -15.99
CA ILE A 182 -5.09 5.96 -15.52
C ILE A 182 -5.97 6.39 -16.71
N TYR A 183 -5.38 7.03 -17.73
CA TYR A 183 -6.14 7.45 -18.91
C TYR A 183 -6.61 6.28 -19.76
N ILE A 184 -5.82 5.21 -19.89
CA ILE A 184 -6.25 3.98 -20.58
C ILE A 184 -7.47 3.39 -19.87
N LEU A 185 -7.46 3.31 -18.54
CA LEU A 185 -8.59 2.83 -17.76
C LEU A 185 -9.86 3.68 -17.99
N GLY A 186 -9.73 5.00 -18.02
CA GLY A 186 -10.87 5.90 -18.25
C GLY A 186 -11.37 5.96 -19.71
N LEU A 187 -10.69 5.29 -20.65
CA LEU A 187 -11.12 5.15 -22.05
C LEU A 187 -11.88 3.85 -22.30
N THR A 188 -11.87 2.92 -21.35
CA THR A 188 -12.50 1.60 -21.45
C THR A 188 -13.88 1.54 -20.78
N ASP A 189 -14.28 2.59 -20.08
CA ASP A 189 -15.60 2.80 -19.50
C ASP A 189 -16.49 3.68 -20.43
#